data_4ca312ef4cc90052ee8423642183249a
#
_entry.id   4ca312ef4cc90052ee8423642183249a
#
_cell.length_a   1.000
_cell.length_b   1.000
_cell.length_c   1.000
_cell.angle_alpha   90.00
_cell.angle_beta   90.00
_cell.angle_gamma   90.00
#
_symmetry.space_group_name_H-M   'P 1'
#
loop_
_entity.id
_entity.type
_entity.pdbx_description
1 polymer ?
#
loop_
_entity_poly.entity_id
_entity_poly.type
_entity_poly.pdbx_seq_one_letter_code
_entity_poly.pdbx_strand_id
1 'polypeptide(L)'
;MSISEKYIAELYNKIQEERPIIHCITNAVTVNDCANILLAAGASPTMAHHPLEVEEITAGTKALVCNFGAIADYEAMEKAGRVAGELGHAIVIDPVGVSGSSYRREKCQMLIENIHPTCIRGNYSEIRALMEHCSTATGVDSGDKNLDIEAMKQYAKQYHLIMIASGEKDIITDGTVVYICDNGDAKMAKITGSGCMSVSYTHLRAHETRSNL
;
A
#
# COMPACT_ATOMS: atom_id res chain seq x y z
N MET A 1 9.12 20.96 1.87
CA MET A 1 9.03 21.19 0.42
C MET A 1 7.56 21.01 0.03
N SER A 2 6.89 21.97 -0.58
CA SER A 2 5.49 21.78 -1.01
C SER A 2 5.51 21.12 -2.38
N ILE A 3 4.76 20.02 -2.52
CA ILE A 3 4.54 19.41 -3.84
C ILE A 3 3.70 20.39 -4.65
N SER A 4 4.16 20.81 -5.83
CA SER A 4 3.43 21.78 -6.63
C SER A 4 2.19 21.11 -7.29
N GLU A 5 1.08 21.87 -7.38
CA GLU A 5 -0.13 21.41 -8.10
C GLU A 5 0.20 21.02 -9.55
N LYS A 6 1.13 21.71 -10.18
CA LYS A 6 1.60 21.41 -11.53
C LYS A 6 2.19 20.00 -11.64
N TYR A 7 3.03 19.60 -10.69
CA TYR A 7 3.62 18.25 -10.66
C TYR A 7 2.56 17.16 -10.50
N ILE A 8 1.54 17.40 -9.64
CA ILE A 8 0.42 16.47 -9.48
C ILE A 8 -0.36 16.33 -10.79
N ALA A 9 -0.63 17.44 -11.48
CA ALA A 9 -1.33 17.43 -12.76
C ALA A 9 -0.53 16.70 -13.85
N GLU A 10 0.77 16.88 -13.91
CA GLU A 10 1.67 16.18 -14.84
C GLU A 10 1.64 14.66 -14.61
N LEU A 11 1.72 14.22 -13.36
CA LEU A 11 1.60 12.79 -13.01
C LEU A 11 0.24 12.20 -13.40
N TYR A 12 -0.83 12.94 -13.15
CA TYR A 12 -2.17 12.51 -13.51
C TYR A 12 -2.33 12.38 -15.03
N ASN A 13 -1.87 13.35 -15.80
CA ASN A 13 -1.90 13.30 -17.26
C ASN A 13 -1.12 12.11 -17.82
N LYS A 14 0.05 11.81 -17.24
CA LYS A 14 0.86 10.67 -17.64
C LYS A 14 0.12 9.34 -17.43
N ILE A 15 -0.59 9.17 -16.31
CA ILE A 15 -1.42 7.99 -16.07
C ILE A 15 -2.52 7.86 -17.14
N GLN A 16 -3.18 8.98 -17.50
CA GLN A 16 -4.22 9.00 -18.52
C GLN A 16 -3.68 8.62 -19.91
N GLU A 17 -2.46 9.03 -20.24
CA GLU A 17 -1.80 8.74 -21.50
C GLU A 17 -1.29 7.30 -21.58
N GLU A 18 -0.59 6.84 -20.55
CA GLU A 18 0.04 5.51 -20.52
C GLU A 18 -0.93 4.36 -20.23
N ARG A 19 -2.05 4.64 -19.55
CA ARG A 19 -3.07 3.66 -19.14
C ARG A 19 -2.46 2.37 -18.55
N PRO A 20 -1.61 2.46 -17.51
CA PRO A 20 -0.87 1.33 -17.01
C PRO A 20 -1.81 0.21 -16.54
N ILE A 21 -1.44 -1.04 -16.81
CA ILE A 21 -2.16 -2.20 -16.28
C ILE A 21 -1.68 -2.43 -14.85
N ILE A 22 -2.63 -2.54 -13.92
CA ILE A 22 -2.38 -2.72 -12.49
C ILE A 22 -2.96 -4.05 -12.03
N HIS A 23 -2.13 -4.89 -11.46
CA HIS A 23 -2.58 -6.14 -10.86
C HIS A 23 -2.99 -5.91 -9.41
N CYS A 24 -4.23 -6.24 -9.07
CA CYS A 24 -4.77 -6.12 -7.71
C CYS A 24 -5.25 -7.46 -7.19
N ILE A 25 -4.59 -8.00 -6.18
CA ILE A 25 -5.08 -9.12 -5.38
C ILE A 25 -5.75 -8.52 -4.15
N THR A 26 -7.07 -8.43 -4.17
CA THR A 26 -7.86 -7.71 -3.15
C THR A 26 -9.06 -8.52 -2.67
N ASN A 27 -9.67 -8.07 -1.58
CA ASN A 27 -10.77 -8.78 -0.95
C ASN A 27 -12.08 -8.68 -1.73
N ALA A 28 -12.94 -9.68 -1.59
CA ALA A 28 -14.19 -9.81 -2.33
C ALA A 28 -15.21 -8.69 -2.03
N VAL A 29 -15.09 -8.00 -0.88
CA VAL A 29 -16.01 -6.91 -0.49
C VAL A 29 -15.78 -5.67 -1.33
N THR A 30 -14.53 -5.39 -1.72
CA THR A 30 -14.13 -4.13 -2.36
C THR A 30 -13.54 -4.30 -3.76
N VAL A 31 -13.49 -5.52 -4.29
CA VAL A 31 -12.85 -5.81 -5.59
C VAL A 31 -13.41 -4.94 -6.72
N ASN A 32 -14.72 -4.77 -6.79
CA ASN A 32 -15.37 -3.95 -7.81
C ASN A 32 -15.05 -2.45 -7.63
N ASP A 33 -15.04 -1.97 -6.40
CA ASP A 33 -14.75 -0.56 -6.09
C ASP A 33 -13.27 -0.24 -6.39
N CYS A 34 -12.35 -1.15 -6.06
CA CYS A 34 -10.94 -1.02 -6.41
C CYS A 34 -10.73 -0.99 -7.92
N ALA A 35 -11.43 -1.83 -8.69
CA ALA A 35 -11.37 -1.79 -10.15
C ALA A 35 -11.90 -0.46 -10.70
N ASN A 36 -13.04 0.02 -10.19
CA ASN A 36 -13.66 1.25 -10.66
C ASN A 36 -12.83 2.50 -10.35
N ILE A 37 -12.20 2.58 -9.18
CA ILE A 37 -11.34 3.73 -8.86
C ILE A 37 -10.10 3.78 -9.77
N LEU A 38 -9.53 2.63 -10.12
CA LEU A 38 -8.42 2.53 -11.07
C LEU A 38 -8.82 2.98 -12.47
N LEU A 39 -9.97 2.54 -12.96
CA LEU A 39 -10.52 2.98 -14.24
C LEU A 39 -10.80 4.48 -14.24
N ALA A 40 -11.39 5.01 -13.17
CA ALA A 40 -11.63 6.44 -13.02
C ALA A 40 -10.34 7.27 -12.99
N ALA A 41 -9.26 6.70 -12.48
CA ALA A 41 -7.93 7.30 -12.48
C ALA A 41 -7.20 7.20 -13.83
N GLY A 42 -7.73 6.46 -14.82
CA GLY A 42 -7.13 6.29 -16.14
C GLY A 42 -6.25 5.05 -16.28
N ALA A 43 -6.13 4.22 -15.25
CA ALA A 43 -5.40 2.95 -15.29
C ALA A 43 -6.30 1.79 -15.74
N SER A 44 -5.70 0.64 -16.04
CA SER A 44 -6.40 -0.58 -16.42
C SER A 44 -6.22 -1.66 -15.34
N PRO A 45 -7.26 -1.99 -14.54
CA PRO A 45 -7.14 -3.00 -13.49
C PRO A 45 -7.20 -4.43 -14.04
N THR A 46 -6.44 -5.35 -13.44
CA THR A 46 -6.64 -6.79 -13.51
C THR A 46 -6.73 -7.35 -12.10
N MET A 47 -7.73 -8.21 -11.85
CA MET A 47 -8.10 -8.70 -10.52
C MET A 47 -7.86 -10.22 -10.38
N ALA A 48 -6.88 -10.75 -11.12
CA ALA A 48 -6.49 -12.15 -11.04
C ALA A 48 -5.99 -12.50 -9.64
N HIS A 49 -6.35 -13.68 -9.13
CA HIS A 49 -5.96 -14.10 -7.78
C HIS A 49 -5.68 -15.63 -7.68
N HIS A 50 -5.79 -16.35 -8.81
CA HIS A 50 -5.51 -17.78 -8.79
C HIS A 50 -3.99 -18.05 -8.83
N PRO A 51 -3.42 -18.86 -7.92
CA PRO A 51 -1.97 -19.08 -7.81
C PRO A 51 -1.28 -19.63 -9.07
N LEU A 52 -2.03 -20.21 -10.02
CA LEU A 52 -1.48 -20.73 -11.27
C LEU A 52 -1.37 -19.72 -12.40
N GLU A 53 -1.99 -18.54 -12.27
CA GLU A 53 -2.00 -17.52 -13.34
C GLU A 53 -1.31 -16.22 -12.95
N VAL A 54 -1.20 -15.93 -11.63
CA VAL A 54 -0.78 -14.61 -11.14
C VAL A 54 0.65 -14.23 -11.56
N GLU A 55 1.54 -15.18 -11.77
CA GLU A 55 2.91 -14.92 -12.21
C GLU A 55 2.91 -14.36 -13.66
N GLU A 56 2.16 -14.99 -14.56
CA GLU A 56 2.02 -14.55 -15.95
C GLU A 56 1.29 -13.20 -16.03
N ILE A 57 0.21 -13.05 -15.29
CA ILE A 57 -0.55 -11.80 -15.22
C ILE A 57 0.32 -10.66 -14.71
N THR A 58 1.04 -10.86 -13.60
CA THR A 58 1.91 -9.84 -13.01
C THR A 58 3.02 -9.41 -13.97
N ALA A 59 3.58 -10.35 -14.72
CA ALA A 59 4.63 -10.05 -15.70
C ALA A 59 4.16 -9.07 -16.78
N GLY A 60 2.88 -9.07 -17.12
CA GLY A 60 2.26 -8.17 -18.10
C GLY A 60 1.80 -6.81 -17.54
N THR A 61 2.03 -6.52 -16.24
CA THR A 61 1.55 -5.30 -15.58
C THR A 61 2.66 -4.30 -15.26
N LYS A 62 2.31 -3.16 -14.67
CA LYS A 62 3.28 -2.12 -14.24
C LYS A 62 3.38 -2.00 -12.72
N ALA A 63 2.39 -2.50 -12.00
CA ALA A 63 2.39 -2.48 -10.53
C ALA A 63 1.51 -3.60 -9.98
N LEU A 64 1.75 -3.94 -8.70
CA LEU A 64 1.02 -4.93 -7.93
C LEU A 64 0.47 -4.31 -6.66
N VAL A 65 -0.79 -4.61 -6.34
CA VAL A 65 -1.43 -4.29 -5.06
C VAL A 65 -1.81 -5.59 -4.35
N CYS A 66 -1.34 -5.76 -3.12
CA CYS A 66 -1.68 -6.88 -2.24
C CYS A 66 -2.51 -6.39 -1.05
N ASN A 67 -3.78 -6.76 -0.97
CA ASN A 67 -4.68 -6.38 0.13
C ASN A 67 -4.90 -7.57 1.07
N PHE A 68 -4.49 -7.44 2.33
CA PHE A 68 -4.57 -8.51 3.34
C PHE A 68 -6.01 -8.85 3.78
N GLY A 69 -7.02 -8.14 3.31
CA GLY A 69 -8.41 -8.58 3.37
C GLY A 69 -8.65 -9.90 2.63
N ALA A 70 -7.85 -10.16 1.57
CA ALA A 70 -7.83 -11.40 0.80
C ALA A 70 -6.78 -12.40 1.32
N ILE A 71 -6.72 -12.64 2.62
CA ILE A 71 -5.70 -13.51 3.24
C ILE A 71 -5.71 -14.94 2.70
N ALA A 72 -6.84 -15.41 2.15
CA ALA A 72 -6.94 -16.71 1.50
C ALA A 72 -6.07 -16.80 0.23
N ASP A 73 -5.78 -15.66 -0.40
CA ASP A 73 -4.99 -15.55 -1.62
C ASP A 73 -3.50 -15.25 -1.34
N TYR A 74 -3.02 -15.54 -0.10
CA TYR A 74 -1.65 -15.26 0.32
C TYR A 74 -0.60 -15.88 -0.63
N GLU A 75 -0.79 -17.13 -1.07
CA GLU A 75 0.10 -17.80 -2.02
C GLU A 75 0.19 -17.04 -3.35
N ALA A 76 -0.95 -16.53 -3.82
CA ALA A 76 -1.00 -15.71 -5.03
C ALA A 76 -0.24 -14.39 -4.85
N MET A 77 -0.39 -13.72 -3.69
CA MET A 77 0.35 -12.49 -3.37
C MET A 77 1.86 -12.73 -3.35
N GLU A 78 2.31 -13.84 -2.76
CA GLU A 78 3.73 -14.17 -2.67
C GLU A 78 4.34 -14.46 -4.05
N LYS A 79 3.65 -15.24 -4.90
CA LYS A 79 4.08 -15.53 -6.28
C LYS A 79 4.10 -14.26 -7.14
N ALA A 80 3.00 -13.50 -7.13
CA ALA A 80 2.90 -12.23 -7.86
C ALA A 80 3.95 -11.22 -7.40
N GLY A 81 4.16 -11.10 -6.07
CA GLY A 81 5.13 -10.19 -5.48
C GLY A 81 6.56 -10.49 -5.88
N ARG A 82 6.93 -11.77 -5.96
CA ARG A 82 8.25 -12.18 -6.43
C ARG A 82 8.50 -11.75 -7.88
N VAL A 83 7.56 -12.04 -8.78
CA VAL A 83 7.66 -11.61 -10.20
C VAL A 83 7.69 -10.09 -10.32
N ALA A 84 6.85 -9.37 -9.58
CA ALA A 84 6.85 -7.92 -9.57
C ALA A 84 8.20 -7.35 -9.10
N GLY A 85 8.79 -7.93 -8.05
CA GLY A 85 10.11 -7.54 -7.52
C GLY A 85 11.24 -7.77 -8.53
N GLU A 86 11.28 -8.94 -9.19
CA GLU A 86 12.26 -9.29 -10.22
C GLU A 86 12.21 -8.34 -11.43
N LEU A 87 10.99 -7.87 -11.78
CA LEU A 87 10.77 -6.94 -12.90
C LEU A 87 10.88 -5.46 -12.50
N GLY A 88 11.10 -5.17 -11.22
CA GLY A 88 11.18 -3.80 -10.70
C GLY A 88 9.85 -3.04 -10.71
N HIS A 89 8.73 -3.77 -10.73
CA HIS A 89 7.40 -3.16 -10.64
C HIS A 89 7.16 -2.58 -9.24
N ALA A 90 6.37 -1.52 -9.16
CA ALA A 90 5.93 -1.00 -7.86
C ALA A 90 5.00 -2.00 -7.17
N ILE A 91 5.25 -2.26 -5.87
CA ILE A 91 4.43 -3.16 -5.05
C ILE A 91 3.87 -2.37 -3.87
N VAL A 92 2.56 -2.38 -3.71
CA VAL A 92 1.87 -1.74 -2.58
C VAL A 92 1.14 -2.79 -1.74
N ILE A 93 1.35 -2.74 -0.43
CA ILE A 93 0.64 -3.60 0.54
C ILE A 93 -0.37 -2.78 1.32
N ASP A 94 -1.61 -3.29 1.39
CA ASP A 94 -2.67 -2.85 2.30
C ASP A 94 -2.80 -3.88 3.44
N PRO A 95 -2.33 -3.57 4.65
CA PRO A 95 -2.27 -4.52 5.76
C PRO A 95 -3.61 -4.67 6.49
N VAL A 96 -4.72 -4.80 5.76
CA VAL A 96 -6.07 -4.89 6.32
C VAL A 96 -6.17 -5.96 7.39
N GLY A 97 -6.55 -5.54 8.60
CA GLY A 97 -6.88 -6.43 9.71
C GLY A 97 -5.68 -7.00 10.49
N VAL A 98 -4.44 -6.55 10.22
CA VAL A 98 -3.25 -6.99 10.98
C VAL A 98 -3.30 -6.55 12.46
N SER A 99 -4.02 -5.49 12.78
CA SER A 99 -4.23 -5.05 14.16
C SER A 99 -5.09 -6.00 14.97
N GLY A 100 -6.03 -6.71 14.32
CA GLY A 100 -6.97 -7.63 14.96
C GLY A 100 -6.60 -9.11 14.87
N SER A 101 -5.54 -9.47 14.13
CA SER A 101 -5.18 -10.88 13.89
C SER A 101 -3.67 -11.07 13.86
N SER A 102 -3.16 -11.84 14.83
CA SER A 102 -1.74 -12.22 14.89
C SER A 102 -1.31 -13.00 13.64
N TYR A 103 -2.17 -13.90 13.15
CA TYR A 103 -1.93 -14.65 11.92
C TYR A 103 -1.75 -13.73 10.70
N ARG A 104 -2.64 -12.74 10.52
CA ARG A 104 -2.49 -11.77 9.41
C ARG A 104 -1.24 -10.94 9.55
N ARG A 105 -0.91 -10.52 10.76
CA ARG A 105 0.30 -9.72 11.05
C ARG A 105 1.56 -10.49 10.73
N GLU A 106 1.67 -11.75 11.17
CA GLU A 106 2.80 -12.62 10.85
C GLU A 106 2.93 -12.83 9.34
N LYS A 107 1.83 -13.17 8.67
CA LYS A 107 1.84 -13.34 7.21
C LYS A 107 2.18 -12.06 6.45
N CYS A 108 1.70 -10.90 6.93
CA CYS A 108 2.04 -9.62 6.33
C CYS A 108 3.54 -9.32 6.47
N GLN A 109 4.10 -9.57 7.65
CA GLN A 109 5.52 -9.39 7.90
C GLN A 109 6.37 -10.32 7.01
N MET A 110 6.01 -11.59 6.91
CA MET A 110 6.67 -12.54 6.01
C MET A 110 6.63 -12.08 4.54
N LEU A 111 5.48 -11.56 4.10
CA LEU A 111 5.34 -11.07 2.73
C LEU A 111 6.25 -9.85 2.49
N ILE A 112 6.27 -8.90 3.42
CA ILE A 112 7.14 -7.70 3.35
C ILE A 112 8.61 -8.11 3.18
N GLU A 113 9.06 -9.09 3.96
CA GLU A 113 10.43 -9.59 3.93
C GLU A 113 10.77 -10.33 2.63
N ASN A 114 9.80 -11.03 2.04
CA ASN A 114 10.02 -11.84 0.85
C ASN A 114 9.95 -11.05 -0.47
N ILE A 115 9.09 -10.01 -0.55
CA ILE A 115 8.82 -9.32 -1.82
C ILE A 115 9.31 -7.88 -1.86
N HIS A 116 9.82 -7.34 -0.75
CA HIS A 116 10.37 -5.99 -0.62
C HIS A 116 9.46 -4.90 -1.24
N PRO A 117 8.28 -4.63 -0.68
CA PRO A 117 7.31 -3.73 -1.26
C PRO A 117 7.86 -2.30 -1.37
N THR A 118 7.37 -1.55 -2.36
CA THR A 118 7.69 -0.13 -2.52
C THR A 118 6.99 0.73 -1.48
N CYS A 119 5.75 0.33 -1.12
CA CYS A 119 4.92 1.11 -0.22
C CYS A 119 4.01 0.21 0.63
N ILE A 120 3.80 0.61 1.87
CA ILE A 120 2.75 0.07 2.75
C ILE A 120 1.81 1.22 3.10
N ARG A 121 0.50 1.01 2.91
CA ARG A 121 -0.52 1.98 3.29
C ARG A 121 -1.62 1.30 4.11
N GLY A 122 -1.82 1.78 5.33
CA GLY A 122 -2.84 1.29 6.26
C GLY A 122 -3.37 2.41 7.15
N ASN A 123 -4.36 2.13 7.98
CA ASN A 123 -4.76 3.06 9.04
C ASN A 123 -3.76 3.05 10.21
N TYR A 124 -3.89 4.00 11.14
CA TYR A 124 -2.97 4.13 12.28
C TYR A 124 -2.84 2.85 13.10
N SER A 125 -3.93 2.11 13.32
CA SER A 125 -3.89 0.87 14.10
C SER A 125 -3.17 -0.27 13.38
N GLU A 126 -3.30 -0.36 12.07
CA GLU A 126 -2.61 -1.35 11.24
C GLU A 126 -1.12 -1.06 11.15
N ILE A 127 -0.74 0.20 10.90
CA ILE A 127 0.66 0.62 10.86
C ILE A 127 1.34 0.41 12.22
N ARG A 128 0.68 0.76 13.32
CA ARG A 128 1.19 0.50 14.68
C ARG A 128 1.42 -0.99 14.92
N ALA A 129 0.46 -1.84 14.56
CA ALA A 129 0.56 -3.27 14.76
C ALA A 129 1.72 -3.93 13.98
N LEU A 130 2.05 -3.41 12.80
CA LEU A 130 3.23 -3.86 12.06
C LEU A 130 4.53 -3.45 12.76
N MET A 131 4.62 -2.21 13.24
CA MET A 131 5.82 -1.71 13.92
C MET A 131 6.08 -2.44 15.26
N GLU A 132 5.04 -2.69 16.05
CA GLU A 132 5.13 -3.41 17.33
C GLU A 132 5.67 -4.83 17.17
N HIS A 133 5.36 -5.50 16.08
CA HIS A 133 5.87 -6.84 15.81
C HIS A 133 7.40 -6.86 15.60
N CYS A 134 7.97 -5.78 15.10
CA CYS A 134 9.40 -5.67 14.80
C CYS A 134 10.19 -5.00 15.92
N SER A 135 9.54 -4.33 16.88
CA SER A 135 10.24 -3.67 17.99
C SER A 135 10.47 -4.64 19.14
N THR A 136 11.74 -4.89 19.48
CA THR A 136 12.15 -5.54 20.75
C THR A 136 12.06 -4.58 21.95
N ALA A 137 11.61 -3.36 21.73
CA ALA A 137 11.49 -2.32 22.76
C ALA A 137 10.15 -2.46 23.50
N THR A 138 10.20 -3.00 24.70
CA THR A 138 9.14 -2.91 25.71
C THR A 138 8.94 -1.45 26.11
N GLY A 139 7.82 -0.85 25.75
CA GLY A 139 7.44 0.46 26.30
C GLY A 139 6.72 1.40 25.35
N VAL A 140 5.70 0.94 24.61
CA VAL A 140 4.72 1.86 24.03
C VAL A 140 3.46 1.78 24.87
N ASP A 141 3.15 2.89 25.54
CA ASP A 141 1.95 3.04 26.35
C ASP A 141 0.72 2.85 25.45
N SER A 142 -0.03 1.78 25.65
CA SER A 142 -1.16 1.33 24.81
C SER A 142 -2.39 2.27 24.86
N GLY A 143 -2.24 3.46 25.42
CA GLY A 143 -3.28 4.47 25.58
C GLY A 143 -3.19 5.69 24.66
N ASP A 144 -2.07 5.89 23.97
CA ASP A 144 -1.91 7.06 23.12
C ASP A 144 -2.53 6.84 21.73
N LYS A 145 -3.45 7.74 21.32
CA LYS A 145 -4.07 7.75 20.01
C LYS A 145 -3.12 8.20 18.90
N ASN A 146 -1.96 8.72 19.28
CA ASN A 146 -0.95 9.23 18.34
C ASN A 146 -0.08 8.09 17.81
N LEU A 147 0.27 8.16 16.53
CA LEU A 147 1.23 7.27 15.89
C LEU A 147 2.65 7.72 16.22
N ASP A 148 3.53 6.78 16.59
CA ASP A 148 4.95 7.06 16.78
C ASP A 148 5.63 7.27 15.41
N ILE A 149 5.88 8.53 15.07
CA ILE A 149 6.48 8.94 13.79
C ILE A 149 7.93 8.48 13.69
N GLU A 150 8.69 8.47 14.78
CA GLU A 150 10.08 8.01 14.73
C GLU A 150 10.18 6.50 14.55
N ALA A 151 9.31 5.72 15.20
CA ALA A 151 9.20 4.28 14.93
C ALA A 151 8.79 4.00 13.47
N MET A 152 7.87 4.80 12.92
CA MET A 152 7.45 4.70 11.53
C MET A 152 8.59 4.99 10.55
N LYS A 153 9.42 6.01 10.83
CA LYS A 153 10.64 6.32 10.06
C LYS A 153 11.66 5.19 10.12
N GLN A 154 11.88 4.64 11.31
CA GLN A 154 12.83 3.53 11.49
C GLN A 154 12.39 2.30 10.71
N TYR A 155 11.09 1.96 10.75
CA TYR A 155 10.54 0.85 9.99
C TYR A 155 10.67 1.07 8.47
N ALA A 156 10.28 2.25 7.97
CA ALA A 156 10.40 2.61 6.56
C ALA A 156 11.86 2.51 6.07
N LYS A 157 12.81 2.98 6.89
CA LYS A 157 14.24 2.91 6.60
C LYS A 157 14.77 1.48 6.63
N GLN A 158 14.36 0.67 7.60
CA GLN A 158 14.78 -0.73 7.75
C GLN A 158 14.39 -1.56 6.52
N TYR A 159 13.17 -1.37 6.02
CA TYR A 159 12.63 -2.14 4.90
C TYR A 159 12.75 -1.42 3.54
N HIS A 160 13.40 -0.24 3.50
CA HIS A 160 13.59 0.57 2.28
C HIS A 160 12.28 0.83 1.51
N LEU A 161 11.23 1.22 2.22
CA LEU A 161 9.90 1.44 1.66
C LEU A 161 9.29 2.78 2.09
N ILE A 162 8.21 3.16 1.43
CA ILE A 162 7.37 4.28 1.84
C ILE A 162 6.27 3.75 2.76
N MET A 163 6.10 4.36 3.94
CA MET A 163 4.96 4.10 4.80
C MET A 163 3.95 5.24 4.72
N ILE A 164 2.68 4.87 4.60
CA ILE A 164 1.55 5.80 4.64
C ILE A 164 0.58 5.34 5.72
N ALA A 165 0.43 6.15 6.74
CA ALA A 165 -0.56 5.95 7.80
C ALA A 165 -1.74 6.90 7.57
N SER A 166 -2.90 6.35 7.24
CA SER A 166 -4.12 7.12 6.96
C SER A 166 -4.94 7.31 8.23
N GLY A 167 -5.37 8.56 8.48
CA GLY A 167 -6.14 8.94 9.66
C GLY A 167 -6.84 10.28 9.50
N GLU A 168 -7.02 11.01 10.59
CA GLU A 168 -7.47 12.41 10.55
C GLU A 168 -6.48 13.25 9.74
N LYS A 169 -5.17 12.96 9.91
CA LYS A 169 -4.08 13.45 9.07
C LYS A 169 -3.34 12.25 8.52
N ASP A 170 -3.11 12.23 7.23
CA ASP A 170 -2.27 11.18 6.65
C ASP A 170 -0.80 11.51 6.91
N ILE A 171 -0.04 10.53 7.41
CA ILE A 171 1.39 10.64 7.68
C ILE A 171 2.12 9.77 6.66
N ILE A 172 3.08 10.35 5.94
CA ILE A 172 3.84 9.70 4.88
C ILE A 172 5.32 9.84 5.18
N THR A 173 6.08 8.74 5.12
CA THR A 173 7.53 8.79 5.29
C THR A 173 8.24 7.71 4.46
N ASP A 174 9.45 8.03 4.00
CA ASP A 174 10.44 7.11 3.42
C ASP A 174 11.56 6.73 4.41
N GLY A 175 11.40 7.11 5.68
CA GLY A 175 12.40 6.96 6.73
C GLY A 175 13.34 8.16 6.88
N THR A 176 13.35 9.09 5.93
CA THR A 176 14.19 10.30 5.95
C THR A 176 13.33 11.55 6.15
N VAL A 177 12.36 11.77 5.30
CA VAL A 177 11.43 12.89 5.37
C VAL A 177 10.06 12.43 5.86
N VAL A 178 9.29 13.38 6.42
CA VAL A 178 7.90 13.16 6.84
C VAL A 178 7.04 14.22 6.20
N TYR A 179 5.95 13.77 5.57
CA TYR A 179 4.89 14.64 5.09
C TYR A 179 3.62 14.38 5.88
N ILE A 180 2.89 15.45 6.19
CA ILE A 180 1.57 15.39 6.83
C ILE A 180 0.57 16.01 5.86
N CYS A 181 -0.46 15.24 5.51
CA CYS A 181 -1.55 15.68 4.65
C CYS A 181 -2.81 15.84 5.50
N ASP A 182 -3.41 17.04 5.45
CA ASP A 182 -4.58 17.42 6.24
C ASP A 182 -5.74 17.81 5.31
N ASN A 183 -6.08 16.93 4.38
CA ASN A 183 -7.13 17.15 3.38
C ASN A 183 -8.20 16.06 3.39
N GLY A 184 -8.28 15.27 4.45
CA GLY A 184 -9.29 14.22 4.61
C GLY A 184 -10.70 14.78 4.87
N ASP A 185 -11.72 13.97 4.63
CA ASP A 185 -13.09 14.25 5.02
C ASP A 185 -13.63 13.08 5.86
N ALA A 186 -14.21 13.38 7.02
CA ALA A 186 -14.78 12.38 7.92
C ALA A 186 -15.88 11.52 7.27
N LYS A 187 -16.47 11.98 6.16
CA LYS A 187 -17.43 11.19 5.38
C LYS A 187 -16.83 9.96 4.74
N MET A 188 -15.51 9.95 4.48
CA MET A 188 -14.83 8.77 3.93
C MET A 188 -14.95 7.54 4.85
N ALA A 189 -15.02 7.74 6.16
CA ALA A 189 -15.24 6.66 7.13
C ALA A 189 -16.62 5.98 7.00
N LYS A 190 -17.56 6.59 6.28
CA LYS A 190 -18.91 6.04 6.01
C LYS A 190 -18.98 5.22 4.72
N ILE A 191 -17.87 5.14 3.97
CA ILE A 191 -17.80 4.41 2.70
C ILE A 191 -17.00 3.14 2.96
N THR A 192 -17.65 1.97 2.82
CA THR A 192 -16.96 0.68 2.91
C THR A 192 -15.87 0.61 1.86
N GLY A 193 -14.67 0.19 2.26
CA GLY A 193 -13.55 0.01 1.33
C GLY A 193 -12.85 1.30 0.89
N SER A 194 -13.18 2.47 1.46
CA SER A 194 -12.49 3.72 1.13
C SER A 194 -10.96 3.61 1.33
N GLY A 195 -10.51 2.86 2.35
CA GLY A 195 -9.11 2.52 2.56
C GLY A 195 -8.53 1.69 1.41
N CYS A 196 -9.16 0.57 1.06
CA CYS A 196 -8.71 -0.32 -0.02
C CYS A 196 -8.68 0.39 -1.38
N MET A 197 -9.68 1.24 -1.68
CA MET A 197 -9.68 2.09 -2.88
C MET A 197 -8.50 3.06 -2.86
N SER A 198 -8.23 3.71 -1.73
CA SER A 198 -7.10 4.63 -1.57
C SER A 198 -5.75 3.93 -1.75
N VAL A 199 -5.61 2.69 -1.26
CA VAL A 199 -4.41 1.87 -1.47
C VAL A 199 -4.26 1.52 -2.94
N SER A 200 -5.34 1.07 -3.59
CA SER A 200 -5.34 0.74 -5.01
C SER A 200 -4.91 1.92 -5.90
N TYR A 201 -5.21 3.15 -5.50
CA TYR A 201 -4.78 4.37 -6.20
C TYR A 201 -3.32 4.78 -5.87
N THR A 202 -2.78 4.38 -4.73
CA THR A 202 -1.46 4.83 -4.24
C THR A 202 -0.32 4.44 -5.17
N HIS A 203 -0.37 3.25 -5.79
CA HIS A 203 0.71 2.76 -6.66
C HIS A 203 0.85 3.53 -7.97
N LEU A 204 -0.17 4.25 -8.42
CA LEU A 204 -0.07 5.14 -9.58
C LEU A 204 1.00 6.22 -9.40
N ARG A 205 1.39 6.52 -8.15
CA ARG A 205 2.47 7.46 -7.79
C ARG A 205 3.79 6.76 -7.44
N ALA A 206 3.75 5.51 -6.98
CA ALA A 206 4.94 4.80 -6.52
C ALA A 206 5.93 4.47 -7.64
N HIS A 207 5.46 4.34 -8.88
CA HIS A 207 6.29 4.06 -10.05
C HIS A 207 7.28 5.20 -10.37
N GLU A 208 6.94 6.44 -10.04
CA GLU A 208 7.75 7.62 -10.39
C GLU A 208 8.76 8.03 -9.31
N THR A 209 8.55 7.64 -8.06
CA THR A 209 9.42 8.03 -6.95
C THR A 209 10.77 7.32 -6.97
N ARG A 210 10.89 6.15 -7.61
CA ARG A 210 12.18 5.44 -7.73
C ARG A 210 13.11 6.03 -8.80
N SER A 211 12.60 6.77 -9.77
CA SER A 211 13.41 7.37 -10.84
C SER A 211 13.90 8.79 -10.53
N ASN A 212 13.42 9.41 -9.44
CA ASN A 212 13.71 10.81 -9.08
C ASN A 212 14.27 10.98 -7.65
N LEU A 213 14.66 9.89 -6.97
CA LEU A 213 15.46 9.87 -5.75
C LEU A 213 16.84 9.33 -6.05
#